data_698eea2cc57dd98c922950de4875b8ea
#
_entry.id   698eea2cc57dd98c922950de4875b8ea
#
_cell.length_a   1.000
_cell.length_b   1.000
_cell.length_c   1.000
_cell.angle_alpha   90.00
_cell.angle_beta   90.00
_cell.angle_gamma   90.00
#
_symmetry.space_group_name_H-M   'P 1'
#
loop_
_entity.id
_entity.type
_entity.pdbx_description
1 polymer ?
#
loop_
_entity_poly.entity_id
_entity_poly.type
_entity_poly.pdbx_seq_one_letter_code
_entity_poly.pdbx_strand_id
1 'polypeptide(L)' 'MNSYEENSSKHNRVLDLYNRLLSGEVLNKNNLALEYGVNPRSIQRDIDDIRGFFSNRMISGSE' A
#
# COMPACT_ATOMS: atom_id res chain seq x y z
N MET A 1 -0.03 23.53 3.91
CA MET A 1 -0.90 22.68 4.50
C MET A 1 -1.34 21.53 3.59
N ASN A 2 -1.56 21.80 2.37
CA ASN A 2 -2.11 20.80 1.49
C ASN A 2 -1.17 19.66 1.22
N SER A 3 0.11 19.94 1.00
CA SER A 3 1.02 18.84 0.71
C SER A 3 1.19 17.96 1.93
N TYR A 4 1.07 18.52 3.11
CA TYR A 4 1.13 17.75 4.33
C TYR A 4 -0.05 16.79 4.41
N GLU A 5 -1.25 17.28 4.06
CA GLU A 5 -2.44 16.45 4.08
C GLU A 5 -2.37 15.35 3.02
N GLU A 6 -1.84 15.69 1.85
CA GLU A 6 -1.70 14.70 0.79
C GLU A 6 -0.75 13.59 1.20
N ASN A 7 0.37 13.95 1.80
CA ASN A 7 1.32 12.97 2.27
C ASN A 7 0.70 12.08 3.33
N SER A 8 -0.06 12.70 4.22
CA SER A 8 -0.72 11.96 5.29
C SER A 8 -1.71 10.95 4.72
N SER A 9 -2.47 11.37 3.70
CA SER A 9 -3.43 10.46 3.07
C SER A 9 -2.75 9.27 2.43
N LYS A 10 -1.65 9.51 1.74
CA LYS A 10 -0.92 8.43 1.10
C LYS A 10 -0.34 7.49 2.15
N HIS A 11 0.23 8.02 3.19
CA HIS A 11 0.80 7.20 4.25
C HIS A 11 -0.27 6.34 4.90
N ASN A 12 -1.41 6.92 5.19
CA ASN A 12 -2.50 6.18 5.80
C ASN A 12 -2.97 5.06 4.90
N ARG A 13 -3.06 5.33 3.60
CA ARG A 13 -3.49 4.32 2.65
C ARG A 13 -2.49 3.17 2.59
N VAL A 14 -1.21 3.49 2.53
CA VAL A 14 -0.18 2.46 2.45
C VAL A 14 -0.17 1.61 3.71
N LEU A 15 -0.29 2.23 4.86
CA LEU A 15 -0.33 1.50 6.12
C LEU A 15 -1.54 0.60 6.21
N ASP A 16 -2.67 1.09 5.73
CA ASP A 16 -3.89 0.29 5.74
C ASP A 16 -3.77 -0.91 4.82
N LEU A 17 -3.21 -0.70 3.63
CA LEU A 17 -2.98 -1.79 2.70
C LEU A 17 -2.01 -2.82 3.28
N TYR A 18 -0.99 -2.34 3.95
CA TYR A 18 -0.02 -3.21 4.60
C TYR A 18 -0.72 -4.11 5.63
N ASN A 19 -1.55 -3.52 6.46
CA ASN A 19 -2.32 -4.27 7.45
C ASN A 19 -3.21 -5.31 6.82
N ARG A 20 -3.89 -4.93 5.73
CA ARG A 20 -4.78 -5.85 5.05
C ARG A 20 -4.03 -7.04 4.48
N LEU A 21 -2.85 -6.78 3.92
CA LEU A 21 -2.02 -7.85 3.39
C LEU A 21 -1.54 -8.78 4.50
N LEU A 22 -1.18 -8.23 5.63
CA LEU A 22 -0.75 -9.04 6.78
C LEU A 22 -1.88 -9.90 7.30
N SER A 23 -3.10 -9.40 7.21
CA SER A 23 -4.27 -10.13 7.66
C SER A 23 -4.68 -11.25 6.71
N GLY A 24 -4.06 -11.31 5.54
CA GLY A 24 -4.43 -12.30 4.55
C GLY A 24 -5.70 -11.96 3.79
N GLU A 25 -6.08 -10.69 3.82
CA GLU A 25 -7.27 -10.23 3.12
C GLU A 25 -7.07 -10.29 1.61
N VAL A 26 -8.10 -10.72 0.88
CA VAL A 26 -8.05 -10.72 -0.57
C VAL A 26 -8.32 -9.30 -1.05
N LEU A 27 -7.35 -8.73 -1.77
CA LEU A 27 -7.44 -7.36 -2.22
C LEU A 27 -7.86 -7.29 -3.67
N ASN A 28 -8.75 -6.33 -3.96
CA ASN A 28 -9.19 -6.06 -5.33
C ASN A 28 -8.87 -4.61 -5.63
N LYS A 29 -8.03 -4.39 -6.63
CA LYS A 29 -7.55 -3.04 -6.95
C LYS A 29 -8.68 -2.06 -7.23
N ASN A 30 -9.66 -2.50 -8.00
CA ASN A 30 -10.74 -1.60 -8.38
C ASN A 30 -11.59 -1.21 -7.17
N ASN A 31 -11.86 -2.16 -6.31
CA ASN A 31 -12.63 -1.87 -5.09
C ASN A 31 -11.87 -0.95 -4.17
N LEU A 32 -10.58 -1.21 -4.00
CA LEU A 32 -9.75 -0.38 -3.15
C LEU A 32 -9.63 1.04 -3.70
N ALA A 33 -9.52 1.14 -5.02
CA ALA A 33 -9.44 2.45 -5.65
C ALA A 33 -10.68 3.27 -5.34
N LEU A 34 -11.84 2.63 -5.41
CA LEU A 34 -13.09 3.29 -5.07
C LEU A 34 -13.15 3.66 -3.60
N GLU A 35 -12.72 2.76 -2.77
CA GLU A 35 -12.75 2.97 -1.32
C GLU A 35 -11.89 4.16 -0.91
N TYR A 36 -10.70 4.26 -1.50
CA TYR A 36 -9.75 5.32 -1.16
C TYR A 36 -9.88 6.56 -2.04
N GLY A 37 -10.70 6.49 -3.08
CA GLY A 37 -10.89 7.63 -3.96
C GLY A 37 -9.67 7.92 -4.83
N VAL A 38 -8.99 6.89 -5.28
CA VAL A 38 -7.80 7.04 -6.13
C VAL A 38 -7.92 6.13 -7.33
N ASN A 39 -6.96 6.24 -8.25
CA ASN A 39 -6.89 5.36 -9.40
C ASN A 39 -6.44 3.95 -9.01
N PRO A 40 -6.94 2.92 -9.71
CA PRO A 40 -6.43 1.56 -9.49
C PRO A 40 -4.92 1.48 -9.69
N ARG A 41 -4.37 2.31 -10.57
CA ARG A 41 -2.93 2.34 -10.81
C ARG A 41 -2.18 2.75 -9.55
N SER A 42 -2.74 3.69 -8.78
CA SER A 42 -2.13 4.10 -7.52
C SER A 42 -2.12 2.95 -6.53
N ILE A 43 -3.20 2.18 -6.49
CA ILE A 43 -3.28 1.03 -5.60
C ILE A 43 -2.23 -0.02 -6.00
N GLN A 44 -2.11 -0.28 -7.30
CA GLN A 44 -1.12 -1.24 -7.77
C GLN A 44 0.29 -0.81 -7.39
N ARG A 45 0.58 0.47 -7.55
CA ARG A 45 1.89 1.00 -7.20
C ARG A 45 2.17 0.86 -5.72
N ASP A 46 1.17 1.16 -4.89
CA ASP A 46 1.33 1.02 -3.44
C ASP A 46 1.59 -0.43 -3.06
N ILE A 47 0.87 -1.36 -3.68
CA ILE A 47 1.06 -2.77 -3.39
C ILE A 47 2.44 -3.23 -3.82
N ASP A 48 2.89 -2.76 -4.98
CA ASP A 48 4.22 -3.11 -5.47
C ASP A 48 5.29 -2.59 -4.53
N ASP A 49 5.10 -1.38 -4.01
CA ASP A 49 6.04 -0.81 -3.04
C ASP A 49 6.11 -1.66 -1.78
N ILE A 50 4.97 -2.10 -1.30
CA ILE A 50 4.91 -2.94 -0.11
C ILE A 50 5.59 -4.28 -0.36
N ARG A 51 5.34 -4.86 -1.52
CA ARG A 51 5.97 -6.14 -1.88
C ARG A 51 7.47 -6.00 -1.98
N GLY A 52 7.92 -4.89 -2.56
CA GLY A 52 9.35 -4.62 -2.64
C GLY A 52 9.99 -4.51 -1.27
N PHE A 53 9.29 -3.87 -0.36
CA PHE A 53 9.76 -3.74 1.00
C PHE A 53 9.91 -5.13 1.67
N PHE A 54 8.91 -5.98 1.52
CA PHE A 54 8.98 -7.33 2.06
C PHE A 54 10.12 -8.13 1.45
N SER A 55 10.25 -8.03 0.14
CA SER A 55 11.29 -8.75 -0.59
C SER A 55 12.67 -8.37 -0.08
N ASN A 56 12.89 -7.07 0.09
CA ASN A 56 14.18 -6.58 0.55
C ASN A 56 14.48 -7.06 1.96
N ARG A 57 13.47 -7.06 2.82
CA ARG A 57 13.66 -7.52 4.18
C ARG A 57 13.98 -9.01 4.22
N MET A 58 13.32 -9.78 3.37
CA MET A 58 13.57 -11.22 3.33
C MET A 58 14.98 -11.51 2.87
N ILE A 59 15.43 -10.78 1.86
CA ILE A 59 16.79 -10.96 1.36
C ILE A 59 17.80 -10.62 2.44
N SER A 60 17.59 -9.51 3.11
CA SER A 60 18.47 -9.12 4.22
C SER A 60 18.44 -10.15 5.33
N GLY A 61 17.27 -10.66 5.61
CA GLY A 61 17.12 -11.61 6.70
C GLY A 61 17.77 -12.93 6.42
N SER A 62 17.89 -13.31 5.15
CA SER A 62 18.47 -14.60 4.82
C SER A 62 19.99 -14.58 4.88
N GLU A 63 20.56 -13.40 5.00
CA GLU A 63 22.00 -13.33 5.16
C GLU A 63 22.40 -13.46 6.60
#